data_36f1f6236625da62fd7ae7cb09fb8108
#
_entry.id   36f1f6236625da62fd7ae7cb09fb8108
#
_cell.length_a   1.000
_cell.length_b   1.000
_cell.length_c   1.000
_cell.angle_alpha   90.00
_cell.angle_beta   90.00
_cell.angle_gamma   90.00
#
_symmetry.space_group_name_H-M   'P 1'
#
loop_
_entity.id
_entity.type
_entity.pdbx_description
1 polymer ?
#
loop_
_entity_poly.entity_id
_entity_poly.type
_entity_poly.pdbx_seq_one_letter_code
_entity_poly.pdbx_strand_id
1 'polypeptide(L)'
;MKMLKNLSIVMLCVASAAFADDVDFSNRERYEWANFWWNDAHDPSRPRVLLVGDSIANGCSNVVFRELADVALVDKYVSSKNVKDPALLKEMRYMLSEYKYKVIHFNHGLHGFRIKEEEYEGYLRAYVTEVKKLAGDAKLVWGRITPLRGAVDSKENAFLERRNKVADKVMADFGIEIDDLWGVVWSQNNSDDIRADNKGDAYHYSAKGNELLGKAVADAIRKAGGFAPKQ
;
A
#
# COMPACT_ATOMS: atom_id res chain seq x y z
N MET A 1 -58.33 29.94 32.32
CA MET A 1 -58.46 29.05 31.15
C MET A 1 -57.25 29.26 30.26
N LYS A 2 -56.17 28.51 30.46
CA LYS A 2 -54.91 28.62 29.70
C LYS A 2 -54.87 27.54 28.62
N MET A 3 -54.91 27.98 27.35
CA MET A 3 -54.72 27.08 26.21
C MET A 3 -53.25 26.69 26.07
N LEU A 4 -52.93 25.45 26.25
CA LEU A 4 -51.63 24.88 25.84
C LEU A 4 -51.64 24.69 24.32
N LYS A 5 -50.74 25.36 23.62
CA LYS A 5 -50.47 25.12 22.20
C LYS A 5 -49.49 23.94 22.11
N ASN A 6 -49.97 22.81 21.58
CA ASN A 6 -49.12 21.68 21.24
C ASN A 6 -48.28 22.05 20.02
N LEU A 7 -46.95 22.13 20.21
CA LEU A 7 -45.96 22.29 19.14
C LEU A 7 -45.53 20.91 18.71
N SER A 8 -46.08 20.39 17.60
CA SER A 8 -45.63 19.14 16.98
C SER A 8 -44.33 19.40 16.22
N ILE A 9 -43.22 18.90 16.76
CA ILE A 9 -41.94 18.88 16.05
C ILE A 9 -41.99 17.74 15.03
N VAL A 10 -42.13 18.08 13.75
CA VAL A 10 -41.96 17.12 12.65
C VAL A 10 -40.46 16.95 12.44
N MET A 11 -39.92 15.82 12.91
CA MET A 11 -38.54 15.41 12.67
C MET A 11 -38.44 14.94 11.23
N LEU A 12 -37.97 15.79 10.32
CA LEU A 12 -37.70 15.43 8.93
C LEU A 12 -36.44 14.57 8.89
N CYS A 13 -36.59 13.23 8.88
CA CYS A 13 -35.51 12.32 8.56
C CYS A 13 -35.15 12.48 7.08
N VAL A 14 -34.14 13.30 6.78
CA VAL A 14 -33.51 13.28 5.47
C VAL A 14 -32.67 12.01 5.40
N ALA A 15 -33.25 10.94 4.84
CA ALA A 15 -32.47 9.80 4.40
C ALA A 15 -31.60 10.28 3.24
N SER A 16 -30.34 10.58 3.53
CA SER A 16 -29.31 10.69 2.49
C SER A 16 -29.15 9.32 1.85
N ALA A 17 -29.84 9.10 0.73
CA ALA A 17 -29.49 8.01 -0.17
C ALA A 17 -28.06 8.28 -0.62
N ALA A 18 -27.08 7.60 0.00
CA ALA A 18 -25.74 7.51 -0.53
C ALA A 18 -25.89 6.76 -1.85
N PHE A 19 -25.94 7.50 -2.96
CA PHE A 19 -25.78 6.92 -4.27
C PHE A 19 -24.41 6.21 -4.22
N ALA A 20 -24.39 4.89 -4.43
CA ALA A 20 -23.15 4.21 -4.76
C ALA A 20 -22.66 4.88 -6.03
N ASP A 21 -21.54 5.63 -5.94
CA ASP A 21 -20.86 6.10 -7.14
C ASP A 21 -20.76 4.93 -8.10
N ASP A 22 -21.00 5.15 -9.40
CA ASP A 22 -20.88 4.13 -10.42
C ASP A 22 -19.46 3.56 -10.39
N VAL A 23 -19.26 2.47 -9.65
CA VAL A 23 -17.96 1.84 -9.50
C VAL A 23 -17.61 1.14 -10.80
N ASP A 24 -16.53 1.58 -11.45
CA ASP A 24 -15.97 0.90 -12.62
C ASP A 24 -15.33 -0.44 -12.21
N PHE A 25 -16.08 -1.52 -12.35
CA PHE A 25 -15.63 -2.87 -12.04
C PHE A 25 -14.68 -3.47 -13.10
N SER A 26 -14.47 -2.81 -14.24
CA SER A 26 -13.64 -3.33 -15.34
C SER A 26 -12.18 -3.57 -14.98
N ASN A 27 -11.70 -2.87 -13.94
CA ASN A 27 -10.33 -2.98 -13.44
C ASN A 27 -10.15 -4.00 -12.32
N ARG A 28 -11.23 -4.63 -11.86
CA ARG A 28 -11.17 -5.66 -10.83
C ARG A 28 -10.80 -7.03 -11.39
N GLU A 29 -10.17 -7.83 -10.55
CA GLU A 29 -9.88 -9.21 -10.82
C GLU A 29 -11.13 -10.08 -10.54
N ARG A 30 -11.07 -11.36 -10.94
CA ARG A 30 -12.15 -12.31 -10.64
C ARG A 30 -12.37 -12.48 -9.14
N TYR A 31 -11.30 -12.42 -8.37
CA TYR A 31 -11.33 -12.50 -6.91
C TYR A 31 -10.57 -11.31 -6.35
N GLU A 32 -11.28 -10.50 -5.57
CA GLU A 32 -10.71 -9.38 -4.86
C GLU A 32 -10.55 -9.75 -3.39
N TRP A 33 -9.41 -9.40 -2.83
CA TRP A 33 -9.10 -9.69 -1.44
C TRP A 33 -8.49 -8.47 -0.75
N ALA A 34 -8.63 -8.43 0.59
CA ALA A 34 -7.95 -7.49 1.47
C ALA A 34 -7.64 -8.20 2.80
N ASN A 35 -6.51 -7.86 3.40
CA ASN A 35 -6.11 -8.34 4.71
C ASN A 35 -5.62 -7.17 5.56
N PHE A 36 -6.23 -7.01 6.72
CA PHE A 36 -5.89 -6.01 7.73
C PHE A 36 -5.31 -6.73 8.92
N TRP A 37 -4.19 -6.24 9.43
CA TRP A 37 -3.51 -6.82 10.58
C TRP A 37 -2.94 -5.73 11.48
N TRP A 38 -3.36 -5.72 12.74
CA TRP A 38 -2.81 -4.85 13.77
C TRP A 38 -2.05 -5.70 14.76
N ASN A 39 -0.74 -5.47 14.84
CA ASN A 39 0.15 -6.20 15.71
C ASN A 39 0.05 -5.64 17.13
N ASP A 40 -0.05 -6.51 18.16
CA ASP A 40 -0.20 -6.10 19.56
C ASP A 40 -1.18 -4.92 19.71
N ALA A 41 -2.41 -5.10 19.22
CA ALA A 41 -3.42 -4.04 19.11
C ALA A 41 -3.76 -3.37 20.46
N HIS A 42 -3.49 -4.04 21.58
CA HIS A 42 -3.70 -3.54 22.94
C HIS A 42 -2.51 -2.72 23.49
N ASP A 43 -1.36 -2.67 22.80
CA ASP A 43 -0.18 -1.92 23.26
C ASP A 43 -0.16 -0.49 22.67
N PRO A 44 -0.43 0.56 23.49
CA PRO A 44 -0.36 1.95 23.03
C PRO A 44 1.02 2.57 23.19
N SER A 45 1.99 1.87 23.79
CA SER A 45 3.25 2.46 24.24
C SER A 45 4.31 2.53 23.15
N ARG A 46 4.20 1.67 22.13
CA ARG A 46 5.21 1.53 21.10
C ARG A 46 4.85 2.31 19.82
N PRO A 47 5.84 2.88 19.12
CA PRO A 47 5.61 3.46 17.80
C PRO A 47 5.02 2.43 16.84
N ARG A 48 4.08 2.85 16.00
CA ARG A 48 3.52 2.00 14.94
C ARG A 48 4.02 2.44 13.58
N VAL A 49 4.25 1.46 12.72
CA VAL A 49 4.51 1.65 11.31
C VAL A 49 3.53 0.81 10.50
N LEU A 50 3.17 1.26 9.31
CA LEU A 50 2.22 0.58 8.46
C LEU A 50 2.89 0.11 7.18
N LEU A 51 2.76 -1.19 6.90
CA LEU A 51 3.12 -1.80 5.63
C LEU A 51 1.86 -1.93 4.77
N VAL A 52 1.85 -1.23 3.64
CA VAL A 52 0.74 -1.24 2.69
C VAL A 52 1.21 -1.80 1.35
N GLY A 53 0.41 -2.67 0.74
CA GLY A 53 0.74 -3.18 -0.59
C GLY A 53 -0.20 -4.28 -1.08
N ASP A 54 0.39 -5.17 -1.84
CA ASP A 54 -0.27 -6.31 -2.46
C ASP A 54 0.31 -7.65 -1.95
N SER A 55 0.24 -8.69 -2.76
CA SER A 55 0.78 -10.02 -2.40
C SER A 55 2.30 -10.02 -2.18
N ILE A 56 3.04 -9.08 -2.79
CA ILE A 56 4.49 -8.96 -2.58
C ILE A 56 4.78 -8.45 -1.16
N ALA A 57 4.10 -7.37 -0.76
CA ALA A 57 4.20 -6.86 0.61
C ALA A 57 3.73 -7.91 1.63
N ASN A 58 2.67 -8.66 1.30
CA ASN A 58 2.21 -9.77 2.14
C ASN A 58 3.29 -10.85 2.30
N GLY A 59 3.94 -11.24 1.21
CA GLY A 59 4.98 -12.27 1.20
C GLY A 59 6.18 -11.93 2.09
N CYS A 60 6.64 -10.69 2.07
CA CYS A 60 7.78 -10.25 2.86
C CYS A 60 7.40 -9.71 4.27
N SER A 61 6.12 -9.59 4.61
CA SER A 61 5.65 -8.94 5.85
C SER A 61 6.23 -9.56 7.13
N ASN A 62 6.36 -10.89 7.21
CA ASN A 62 6.93 -11.55 8.40
C ASN A 62 8.40 -11.17 8.63
N VAL A 63 9.14 -10.91 7.55
CA VAL A 63 10.52 -10.42 7.64
C VAL A 63 10.50 -8.97 8.17
N VAL A 64 9.64 -8.12 7.64
CA VAL A 64 9.50 -6.72 8.12
C VAL A 64 9.13 -6.71 9.61
N PHE A 65 8.20 -7.57 10.04
CA PHE A 65 7.82 -7.69 11.46
C PHE A 65 9.01 -8.04 12.33
N ARG A 66 9.79 -9.06 11.94
CA ARG A 66 10.98 -9.48 12.65
C ARG A 66 12.08 -8.41 12.67
N GLU A 67 12.32 -7.77 11.53
CA GLU A 67 13.38 -6.77 11.40
C GLU A 67 13.09 -5.49 12.19
N LEU A 68 11.84 -5.15 12.45
CA LEU A 68 11.43 -3.93 13.18
C LEU A 68 10.96 -4.21 14.61
N ALA A 69 10.97 -5.47 15.06
CA ALA A 69 10.42 -5.88 16.37
C ALA A 69 11.04 -5.15 17.56
N ASP A 70 12.27 -4.68 17.46
CA ASP A 70 13.01 -3.96 18.50
C ASP A 70 12.59 -2.47 18.61
N VAL A 71 12.04 -1.87 17.55
CA VAL A 71 11.78 -0.43 17.49
C VAL A 71 10.34 -0.03 17.26
N ALA A 72 9.51 -0.87 16.66
CA ALA A 72 8.12 -0.53 16.32
C ALA A 72 7.21 -1.74 16.27
N LEU A 73 5.91 -1.51 16.41
CA LEU A 73 4.86 -2.44 16.00
C LEU A 73 4.58 -2.23 14.52
N VAL A 74 4.58 -3.31 13.75
CA VAL A 74 4.28 -3.25 12.32
C VAL A 74 2.85 -3.71 12.09
N ASP A 75 2.01 -2.82 11.63
CA ASP A 75 0.67 -3.15 11.14
C ASP A 75 0.72 -3.36 9.62
N LYS A 76 -0.24 -4.10 9.08
CA LYS A 76 -0.26 -4.46 7.68
C LYS A 76 -1.66 -4.26 7.08
N TYR A 77 -1.69 -3.60 5.92
CA TYR A 77 -2.83 -3.61 5.02
C TYR A 77 -2.36 -4.01 3.63
N VAL A 78 -2.88 -5.12 3.12
CA VAL A 78 -2.55 -5.63 1.79
C VAL A 78 -3.82 -6.03 1.04
N SER A 79 -3.87 -5.72 -0.25
CA SER A 79 -5.04 -6.04 -1.07
C SER A 79 -4.70 -6.22 -2.55
N SER A 80 -5.66 -6.80 -3.30
CA SER A 80 -5.59 -6.87 -4.76
C SER A 80 -6.06 -5.59 -5.47
N LYS A 81 -6.42 -4.55 -4.71
CA LYS A 81 -6.89 -3.30 -5.31
C LYS A 81 -5.76 -2.55 -6.00
N ASN A 82 -6.11 -1.86 -7.07
CA ASN A 82 -5.22 -0.94 -7.75
C ASN A 82 -5.61 0.53 -7.50
N VAL A 83 -4.75 1.46 -7.88
CA VAL A 83 -4.94 2.90 -7.61
C VAL A 83 -6.15 3.53 -8.29
N LYS A 84 -6.79 2.85 -9.25
CA LYS A 84 -8.04 3.29 -9.89
C LYS A 84 -9.27 2.82 -9.13
N ASP A 85 -9.18 1.74 -8.32
CA ASP A 85 -10.33 1.24 -7.58
C ASP A 85 -10.64 2.14 -6.36
N PRO A 86 -11.83 2.75 -6.29
CA PRO A 86 -12.19 3.63 -5.16
C PRO A 86 -12.26 2.88 -3.82
N ALA A 87 -12.37 1.54 -3.83
CA ALA A 87 -12.32 0.74 -2.62
C ALA A 87 -10.95 0.82 -1.93
N LEU A 88 -9.85 0.99 -2.69
CA LEU A 88 -8.52 1.15 -2.12
C LEU A 88 -8.46 2.31 -1.10
N LEU A 89 -9.01 3.46 -1.45
CA LEU A 89 -9.03 4.61 -0.54
C LEU A 89 -9.99 4.42 0.64
N LYS A 90 -11.09 3.70 0.48
CA LYS A 90 -12.01 3.36 1.57
C LYS A 90 -11.32 2.44 2.59
N GLU A 91 -10.60 1.44 2.10
CA GLU A 91 -9.81 0.50 2.90
C GLU A 91 -8.65 1.22 3.61
N MET A 92 -7.94 2.12 2.91
CA MET A 92 -6.90 2.95 3.53
C MET A 92 -7.44 3.87 4.63
N ARG A 93 -8.59 4.50 4.42
CA ARG A 93 -9.23 5.33 5.45
C ARG A 93 -9.56 4.50 6.69
N TYR A 94 -10.11 3.31 6.50
CA TYR A 94 -10.40 2.40 7.61
C TYR A 94 -9.11 2.07 8.37
N MET A 95 -8.05 1.65 7.69
CA MET A 95 -6.78 1.31 8.33
C MET A 95 -6.17 2.48 9.11
N LEU A 96 -6.19 3.69 8.52
CA LEU A 96 -5.60 4.89 9.10
C LEU A 96 -6.48 5.57 10.17
N SER A 97 -7.74 5.12 10.36
CA SER A 97 -8.61 5.61 11.43
C SER A 97 -8.33 4.97 12.78
N GLU A 98 -7.72 3.76 12.79
CA GLU A 98 -7.54 2.98 14.02
C GLU A 98 -6.34 3.43 14.85
N TYR A 99 -5.22 3.74 14.19
CA TYR A 99 -3.97 4.11 14.84
C TYR A 99 -3.23 5.24 14.14
N LYS A 100 -2.38 5.95 14.90
CA LYS A 100 -1.40 6.89 14.33
C LYS A 100 -0.12 6.15 13.99
N TYR A 101 0.41 6.40 12.82
CA TYR A 101 1.63 5.77 12.33
C TYR A 101 2.79 6.77 12.28
N LYS A 102 3.99 6.29 12.59
CA LYS A 102 5.22 7.07 12.45
C LYS A 102 5.75 7.02 11.02
N VAL A 103 5.62 5.86 10.38
CA VAL A 103 5.99 5.64 8.97
C VAL A 103 4.92 4.81 8.30
N ILE A 104 4.63 5.13 7.04
CA ILE A 104 3.79 4.32 6.15
C ILE A 104 4.62 3.99 4.92
N HIS A 105 4.99 2.73 4.76
CA HIS A 105 5.58 2.20 3.53
C HIS A 105 4.47 1.65 2.66
N PHE A 106 4.35 2.13 1.42
CA PHE A 106 3.20 1.80 0.59
C PHE A 106 3.53 1.59 -0.87
N ASN A 107 2.79 0.68 -1.51
CA ASN A 107 2.81 0.38 -2.94
C ASN A 107 1.47 -0.24 -3.35
N HIS A 108 0.96 0.07 -4.54
CA HIS A 108 -0.15 -0.63 -5.19
C HIS A 108 0.03 -0.59 -6.71
N GLY A 109 0.98 -1.36 -7.23
CA GLY A 109 1.40 -1.28 -8.63
C GLY A 109 1.08 -2.49 -9.49
N LEU A 110 1.28 -3.71 -8.98
CA LEU A 110 1.17 -4.93 -9.80
C LEU A 110 -0.25 -5.22 -10.26
N HIS A 111 -1.26 -4.95 -9.45
CA HIS A 111 -2.67 -5.17 -9.84
C HIS A 111 -3.21 -4.12 -10.84
N GLY A 112 -2.40 -3.15 -11.24
CA GLY A 112 -2.77 -2.06 -12.13
C GLY A 112 -2.59 -2.32 -13.63
N PHE A 113 -2.32 -3.54 -14.10
CA PHE A 113 -2.03 -3.83 -15.52
C PHE A 113 -3.11 -3.37 -16.50
N ARG A 114 -4.38 -3.33 -16.08
CA ARG A 114 -5.51 -2.91 -16.92
C ARG A 114 -5.70 -1.38 -16.97
N ILE A 115 -5.02 -0.62 -16.12
CA ILE A 115 -5.07 0.84 -16.19
C ILE A 115 -4.26 1.28 -17.40
N LYS A 116 -4.80 2.13 -18.24
CA LYS A 116 -4.07 2.67 -19.39
C LYS A 116 -2.88 3.52 -18.92
N GLU A 117 -1.78 3.50 -19.68
CA GLU A 117 -0.56 4.22 -19.28
C GLU A 117 -0.81 5.72 -19.10
N GLU A 118 -1.59 6.32 -20.00
CA GLU A 118 -1.95 7.74 -19.95
C GLU A 118 -2.84 8.13 -18.76
N GLU A 119 -3.55 7.18 -18.17
CA GLU A 119 -4.42 7.42 -17.01
C GLU A 119 -3.69 7.21 -15.66
N TYR A 120 -2.62 6.40 -15.66
CA TYR A 120 -1.98 5.93 -14.44
C TYR A 120 -1.45 7.07 -13.56
N GLU A 121 -0.79 8.08 -14.13
CA GLU A 121 -0.27 9.22 -13.37
C GLU A 121 -1.40 9.95 -12.62
N GLY A 122 -2.53 10.17 -13.27
CA GLY A 122 -3.69 10.85 -12.68
C GLY A 122 -4.25 10.10 -11.47
N TYR A 123 -4.46 8.79 -11.60
CA TYR A 123 -4.95 7.96 -10.49
C TYR A 123 -3.92 7.85 -9.35
N LEU A 124 -2.63 7.72 -9.67
CA LEU A 124 -1.59 7.67 -8.65
C LEU A 124 -1.51 8.98 -7.88
N ARG A 125 -1.57 10.13 -8.55
CA ARG A 125 -1.58 11.45 -7.89
C ARG A 125 -2.78 11.62 -6.97
N ALA A 126 -3.97 11.22 -7.41
CA ALA A 126 -5.18 11.26 -6.59
C ALA A 126 -5.03 10.37 -5.35
N TYR A 127 -4.54 9.14 -5.52
CA TYR A 127 -4.27 8.22 -4.42
C TYR A 127 -3.26 8.81 -3.41
N VAL A 128 -2.10 9.29 -3.88
CA VAL A 128 -1.06 9.86 -3.02
C VAL A 128 -1.54 11.11 -2.28
N THR A 129 -2.33 11.96 -2.94
CA THR A 129 -2.94 13.15 -2.31
C THR A 129 -3.79 12.75 -1.09
N GLU A 130 -4.66 11.76 -1.26
CA GLU A 130 -5.52 11.31 -0.17
C GLU A 130 -4.74 10.57 0.92
N VAL A 131 -3.79 9.71 0.54
CA VAL A 131 -2.93 9.02 1.52
C VAL A 131 -2.16 10.03 2.35
N LYS A 132 -1.54 11.04 1.73
CA LYS A 132 -0.80 12.10 2.44
C LYS A 132 -1.68 12.88 3.41
N LYS A 133 -2.92 13.17 3.02
CA LYS A 133 -3.91 13.84 3.87
C LYS A 133 -4.31 12.96 5.07
N LEU A 134 -4.54 11.68 4.85
CA LEU A 134 -4.93 10.73 5.89
C LEU A 134 -3.79 10.37 6.85
N ALA A 135 -2.57 10.35 6.34
CA ALA A 135 -1.36 9.99 7.09
C ALA A 135 -0.97 11.01 8.17
N GLY A 136 -1.44 12.27 8.06
CA GLY A 136 -1.06 13.35 8.99
C GLY A 136 0.46 13.56 9.01
N ASP A 137 1.09 13.39 10.18
CA ASP A 137 2.52 13.61 10.38
C ASP A 137 3.40 12.38 10.04
N ALA A 138 2.80 11.27 9.63
CA ALA A 138 3.54 10.07 9.28
C ALA A 138 4.49 10.32 8.10
N LYS A 139 5.69 9.76 8.18
CA LYS A 139 6.61 9.73 7.05
C LYS A 139 6.12 8.72 6.02
N LEU A 140 6.06 9.11 4.75
CA LEU A 140 5.65 8.27 3.66
C LEU A 140 6.88 7.74 2.92
N VAL A 141 6.88 6.45 2.58
CA VAL A 141 7.90 5.80 1.76
C VAL A 141 7.18 4.99 0.68
N TRP A 142 7.51 5.27 -0.58
CA TRP A 142 6.98 4.53 -1.71
C TRP A 142 7.90 3.36 -2.08
N GLY A 143 7.39 2.12 -2.05
CA GLY A 143 8.09 0.98 -2.61
C GLY A 143 7.91 0.93 -4.13
N ARG A 144 8.99 0.90 -4.92
CA ARG A 144 8.89 0.67 -6.37
C ARG A 144 8.26 -0.68 -6.65
N ILE A 145 7.48 -0.77 -7.73
CA ILE A 145 6.92 -2.02 -8.24
C ILE A 145 8.08 -2.96 -8.55
N THR A 146 8.04 -4.17 -8.02
CA THR A 146 9.06 -5.19 -8.29
C THR A 146 8.92 -5.76 -9.70
N PRO A 147 10.03 -6.22 -10.34
CA PRO A 147 9.95 -6.82 -11.65
C PRO A 147 9.28 -8.19 -11.62
N LEU A 148 8.75 -8.61 -12.75
CA LEU A 148 8.34 -10.00 -12.97
C LEU A 148 9.54 -10.90 -13.23
N ARG A 149 9.34 -12.21 -13.06
CA ARG A 149 10.32 -13.22 -13.51
C ARG A 149 10.59 -13.03 -15.01
N GLY A 150 11.85 -13.14 -15.41
CA GLY A 150 12.27 -13.02 -16.80
C GLY A 150 13.24 -11.87 -17.03
N ALA A 151 13.51 -11.57 -18.29
CA ALA A 151 14.48 -10.57 -18.70
C ALA A 151 14.00 -9.13 -18.40
N VAL A 152 14.94 -8.23 -18.18
CA VAL A 152 14.67 -6.80 -17.91
C VAL A 152 13.93 -6.11 -19.05
N ASP A 153 14.27 -6.49 -20.27
CA ASP A 153 13.70 -5.97 -21.51
C ASP A 153 12.44 -6.73 -22.01
N SER A 154 11.94 -7.67 -21.21
CA SER A 154 10.64 -8.27 -21.52
C SER A 154 9.56 -7.19 -21.58
N LYS A 155 8.54 -7.41 -22.42
CA LYS A 155 7.46 -6.45 -22.62
C LYS A 155 6.80 -6.04 -21.29
N GLU A 156 6.61 -7.00 -20.40
CA GLU A 156 5.97 -6.82 -19.11
C GLU A 156 6.88 -6.01 -18.16
N ASN A 157 8.17 -6.35 -18.06
CA ASN A 157 9.10 -5.61 -17.23
C ASN A 157 9.34 -4.19 -17.75
N ALA A 158 9.46 -4.00 -19.06
CA ALA A 158 9.55 -2.68 -19.66
C ALA A 158 8.31 -1.82 -19.37
N PHE A 159 7.11 -2.42 -19.33
CA PHE A 159 5.89 -1.73 -18.93
C PHE A 159 5.93 -1.31 -17.45
N LEU A 160 6.33 -2.21 -16.55
CA LEU A 160 6.45 -1.90 -15.12
C LEU A 160 7.53 -0.85 -14.83
N GLU A 161 8.64 -0.88 -15.57
CA GLU A 161 9.68 0.15 -15.45
C GLU A 161 9.17 1.53 -15.84
N ARG A 162 8.38 1.65 -16.92
CA ARG A 162 7.75 2.92 -17.28
C ARG A 162 6.82 3.42 -16.17
N ARG A 163 6.06 2.52 -15.54
CA ARG A 163 5.23 2.86 -14.38
C ARG A 163 6.04 3.32 -13.18
N ASN A 164 7.16 2.66 -12.88
CA ASN A 164 8.07 3.12 -11.85
C ASN A 164 8.60 4.52 -12.16
N LYS A 165 8.97 4.83 -13.40
CA LYS A 165 9.40 6.19 -13.80
C LYS A 165 8.30 7.24 -13.58
N VAL A 166 7.05 6.90 -13.88
CA VAL A 166 5.91 7.78 -13.58
C VAL A 166 5.73 7.94 -12.07
N ALA A 167 5.79 6.84 -11.32
CA ALA A 167 5.67 6.90 -9.87
C ALA A 167 6.81 7.71 -9.24
N ASP A 168 8.05 7.55 -9.68
CA ASP A 168 9.20 8.32 -9.20
C ASP A 168 8.98 9.83 -9.34
N LYS A 169 8.47 10.27 -10.50
CA LYS A 169 8.12 11.68 -10.73
C LYS A 169 7.04 12.16 -9.75
N VAL A 170 5.98 11.36 -9.60
CA VAL A 170 4.90 11.69 -8.65
C VAL A 170 5.44 11.78 -7.24
N MET A 171 6.24 10.80 -6.78
CA MET A 171 6.79 10.82 -5.43
C MET A 171 7.73 12.00 -5.19
N ALA A 172 8.55 12.36 -6.19
CA ALA A 172 9.40 13.55 -6.12
C ALA A 172 8.57 14.84 -5.95
N ASP A 173 7.49 15.00 -6.71
CA ASP A 173 6.60 16.16 -6.62
C ASP A 173 5.91 16.28 -5.23
N PHE A 174 5.66 15.15 -4.57
CA PHE A 174 5.07 15.10 -3.22
C PHE A 174 6.12 15.10 -2.08
N GLY A 175 7.42 15.04 -2.39
CA GLY A 175 8.51 14.94 -1.41
C GLY A 175 8.50 13.62 -0.64
N ILE A 176 8.12 12.51 -1.29
CA ILE A 176 8.04 11.17 -0.70
C ILE A 176 9.30 10.40 -1.05
N GLU A 177 9.93 9.77 -0.05
CA GLU A 177 11.11 8.92 -0.24
C GLU A 177 10.74 7.64 -1.01
N ILE A 178 11.70 7.15 -1.81
CA ILE A 178 11.55 5.94 -2.61
C ILE A 178 12.40 4.82 -2.02
N ASP A 179 11.78 3.65 -1.82
CA ASP A 179 12.45 2.38 -1.59
C ASP A 179 12.57 1.63 -2.93
N ASP A 180 13.80 1.46 -3.42
CA ASP A 180 14.06 0.88 -4.74
C ASP A 180 14.00 -0.65 -4.75
N LEU A 181 12.82 -1.22 -4.47
CA LEU A 181 12.61 -2.66 -4.51
C LEU A 181 12.86 -3.28 -5.89
N TRP A 182 12.71 -2.50 -6.97
CA TRP A 182 13.10 -2.90 -8.32
C TRP A 182 14.60 -3.17 -8.42
N GLY A 183 15.43 -2.22 -7.97
CA GLY A 183 16.88 -2.36 -7.95
C GLY A 183 17.35 -3.49 -7.03
N VAL A 184 16.68 -3.69 -5.89
CA VAL A 184 16.96 -4.80 -4.96
C VAL A 184 16.85 -6.15 -5.67
N VAL A 185 15.81 -6.38 -6.46
CA VAL A 185 15.63 -7.64 -7.21
C VAL A 185 16.67 -7.77 -8.32
N TRP A 186 16.95 -6.70 -9.06
CA TRP A 186 17.95 -6.72 -10.13
C TRP A 186 19.37 -6.86 -9.62
N SER A 187 19.69 -6.44 -8.40
CA SER A 187 21.00 -6.70 -7.78
C SER A 187 21.30 -8.19 -7.62
N GLN A 188 20.26 -9.04 -7.65
CA GLN A 188 20.33 -10.50 -7.65
C GLN A 188 20.11 -11.08 -9.06
N ASN A 189 20.28 -10.28 -10.12
CA ASN A 189 20.04 -10.65 -11.52
C ASN A 189 18.64 -11.25 -11.76
N ASN A 190 17.67 -10.90 -10.92
CA ASN A 190 16.30 -11.45 -10.98
C ASN A 190 16.29 -12.99 -11.06
N SER A 191 17.24 -13.62 -10.39
CA SER A 191 17.53 -15.05 -10.50
C SER A 191 16.41 -15.95 -9.96
N ASP A 192 16.33 -17.16 -10.48
CA ASP A 192 15.29 -18.13 -10.10
C ASP A 192 15.32 -18.54 -8.62
N ASP A 193 16.46 -18.42 -7.95
CA ASP A 193 16.61 -18.80 -6.54
C ASP A 193 15.90 -17.83 -5.57
N ILE A 194 15.60 -16.61 -6.02
CA ILE A 194 14.77 -15.66 -5.26
C ILE A 194 13.30 -15.70 -5.66
N ARG A 195 12.93 -16.48 -6.68
CA ARG A 195 11.56 -16.59 -7.21
C ARG A 195 10.80 -17.77 -6.60
N ALA A 196 9.48 -17.69 -6.54
CA ALA A 196 8.64 -18.79 -6.07
C ALA A 196 8.92 -20.08 -6.85
N ASP A 197 8.78 -21.23 -6.20
CA ASP A 197 9.11 -22.55 -6.80
C ASP A 197 8.24 -22.88 -8.02
N ASN A 198 7.01 -22.39 -8.04
CA ASN A 198 6.12 -22.54 -9.18
C ASN A 198 6.64 -21.72 -10.38
N LYS A 199 7.17 -22.40 -11.39
CA LYS A 199 7.69 -21.76 -12.60
C LYS A 199 6.65 -21.00 -13.42
N GLY A 200 5.37 -21.31 -13.26
CA GLY A 200 4.25 -20.56 -13.85
C GLY A 200 3.91 -19.27 -13.11
N ASP A 201 4.45 -19.08 -11.92
CA ASP A 201 4.29 -17.86 -11.13
C ASP A 201 5.37 -16.83 -11.52
N ALA A 202 4.94 -15.81 -12.25
CA ALA A 202 5.84 -14.74 -12.67
C ALA A 202 6.02 -13.65 -11.61
N TYR A 203 5.18 -13.59 -10.58
CA TYR A 203 5.07 -12.46 -9.67
C TYR A 203 5.80 -12.67 -8.35
N HIS A 204 5.61 -13.84 -7.72
CA HIS A 204 5.97 -14.03 -6.32
C HIS A 204 7.42 -14.49 -6.12
N TYR A 205 7.85 -14.38 -4.87
CA TYR A 205 9.21 -14.63 -4.43
C TYR A 205 9.29 -15.85 -3.52
N SER A 206 10.45 -16.51 -3.52
CA SER A 206 10.79 -17.58 -2.57
C SER A 206 10.99 -17.02 -1.15
N ALA A 207 11.22 -17.89 -0.18
CA ALA A 207 11.62 -17.45 1.17
C ALA A 207 12.87 -16.56 1.12
N LYS A 208 13.85 -16.88 0.26
CA LYS A 208 15.06 -16.08 0.06
C LYS A 208 14.76 -14.71 -0.54
N GLY A 209 13.87 -14.65 -1.54
CA GLY A 209 13.46 -13.38 -2.15
C GLY A 209 12.65 -12.51 -1.19
N ASN A 210 11.74 -13.11 -0.42
CA ASN A 210 10.99 -12.42 0.62
C ASN A 210 11.90 -11.90 1.75
N GLU A 211 12.96 -12.65 2.11
CA GLU A 211 13.97 -12.18 3.06
C GLU A 211 14.70 -10.95 2.54
N LEU A 212 15.09 -10.96 1.26
CA LEU A 212 15.76 -9.84 0.61
C LEU A 212 14.87 -8.59 0.58
N LEU A 213 13.63 -8.72 0.09
CA LEU A 213 12.68 -7.61 -0.01
C LEU A 213 12.27 -7.09 1.37
N GLY A 214 12.00 -7.97 2.33
CA GLY A 214 11.58 -7.57 3.66
C GLY A 214 12.65 -6.82 4.43
N LYS A 215 13.93 -7.15 4.25
CA LYS A 215 15.04 -6.39 4.81
C LYS A 215 15.12 -4.99 4.20
N ALA A 216 15.04 -4.87 2.88
CA ALA A 216 15.06 -3.56 2.20
C ALA A 216 13.91 -2.66 2.70
N VAL A 217 12.69 -3.18 2.77
CA VAL A 217 11.53 -2.47 3.32
C VAL A 217 11.77 -2.04 4.78
N ALA A 218 12.29 -2.92 5.61
CA ALA A 218 12.56 -2.60 7.01
C ALA A 218 13.63 -1.52 7.16
N ASP A 219 14.69 -1.56 6.35
CA ASP A 219 15.76 -0.55 6.33
C ASP A 219 15.22 0.82 5.88
N ALA A 220 14.38 0.85 4.85
CA ALA A 220 13.72 2.07 4.38
C ALA A 220 12.82 2.67 5.49
N ILE A 221 12.03 1.83 6.19
CA ILE A 221 11.20 2.25 7.32
C ILE A 221 12.07 2.77 8.48
N ARG A 222 13.17 2.08 8.84
CA ARG A 222 14.08 2.53 9.90
C ARG A 222 14.65 3.91 9.59
N LYS A 223 15.14 4.09 8.37
CA LYS A 223 15.70 5.36 7.89
C LYS A 223 14.67 6.48 7.98
N ALA A 224 13.48 6.30 7.37
CA ALA A 224 12.43 7.31 7.34
C ALA A 224 11.90 7.66 8.76
N GLY A 225 11.82 6.66 9.63
CA GLY A 225 11.37 6.80 11.01
C GLY A 225 12.43 7.35 11.98
N GLY A 226 13.69 7.49 11.55
CA GLY A 226 14.78 7.85 12.45
C GLY A 226 14.97 6.83 13.57
N PHE A 227 14.72 5.55 13.32
CA PHE A 227 14.94 4.47 14.27
C PHE A 227 16.42 4.07 14.30
N ALA A 228 16.87 3.53 15.44
CA ALA A 228 18.24 3.03 15.54
C ALA A 228 18.51 1.92 14.51
N PRO A 229 19.74 1.84 13.98
CA PRO A 229 20.14 0.69 13.18
C PRO A 229 19.95 -0.61 13.96
N LYS A 230 19.63 -1.69 13.25
CA LYS A 230 19.58 -3.02 13.87
C LYS A 230 21.00 -3.43 14.30
N GLN A 231 21.14 -3.81 15.53
CA GLN A 231 22.40 -4.35 16.07
C GLN A 231 22.66 -5.77 15.60
#